data_c1fc6bedae23110fc406cc1c3df32070
#
_entry.id   c1fc6bedae23110fc406cc1c3df32070
#
_cell.length_a   1.000
_cell.length_b   1.000
_cell.length_c   1.000
_cell.angle_alpha   90.00
_cell.angle_beta   90.00
_cell.angle_gamma   90.00
#
_symmetry.space_group_name_H-M   'P 1'
#
loop_
_entity.id
_entity.type
_entity.pdbx_description
1 polymer ?
#
loop_
_entity_poly.entity_id
_entity_poly.type
_entity_poly.pdbx_seq_one_letter_code
_entity_poly.pdbx_strand_id
1 'polypeptide(L)'
;MPTPMRRAPPRKRTPQLTDLIRVNVLVAERSGLSRRGADTAIAGNRVTTAGRAVALGERLDALAPLELDGKALAAKPRPSAESGDELGGAEVFAWYKPIGVTTTHADPYATVTLPQALTPSLGAERAARMLSIGRLDRESEGLLLLTEERRVVSPLAHPRAGLRRAYAAATKAMVGEAEFQRLRAGIRLTDGWAHAIEARGVHRDDDLPEDVRGGDMDPGQWSFISIGEGRHHEVRRLYGAISHPVLRLIRVGYGPVRLGGLTPGELRLITESERQELTRALVAAPKSKARPVAPTSR
;
A
#
# COMPACT_ATOMS: atom_id res chain seq x y z
N MET A 1 31.13 -52.94 -10.46
CA MET A 1 30.42 -52.07 -9.49
C MET A 1 30.86 -50.65 -9.76
N PRO A 2 30.03 -49.75 -10.32
CA PRO A 2 30.42 -48.36 -10.51
C PRO A 2 30.24 -47.58 -9.19
N THR A 3 31.26 -46.79 -8.85
CA THR A 3 31.34 -45.91 -7.67
C THR A 3 30.30 -44.80 -7.74
N PRO A 4 29.55 -44.48 -6.66
CA PRO A 4 28.54 -43.40 -6.70
C PRO A 4 29.18 -42.02 -6.79
N MET A 5 28.86 -41.28 -7.84
CA MET A 5 29.24 -39.87 -7.99
C MET A 5 28.71 -39.03 -6.81
N ARG A 6 29.61 -38.43 -6.03
CA ARG A 6 29.28 -37.40 -5.02
C ARG A 6 28.67 -36.19 -5.72
N ARG A 7 27.41 -35.88 -5.41
CA ARG A 7 26.79 -34.61 -5.80
C ARG A 7 27.59 -33.46 -5.18
N ALA A 8 28.00 -32.52 -6.04
CA ALA A 8 28.62 -31.28 -5.59
C ALA A 8 27.65 -30.47 -4.71
N PRO A 9 28.12 -29.79 -3.66
CA PRO A 9 27.30 -28.96 -2.83
C PRO A 9 26.69 -27.80 -3.64
N PRO A 10 25.46 -27.35 -3.34
CA PRO A 10 24.82 -26.26 -4.05
C PRO A 10 25.69 -25.01 -3.94
N ARG A 11 26.00 -24.37 -5.06
CA ARG A 11 26.75 -23.12 -5.12
C ARG A 11 25.95 -22.04 -4.36
N LYS A 12 26.56 -21.43 -3.36
CA LYS A 12 26.01 -20.27 -2.66
C LYS A 12 25.71 -19.17 -3.70
N ARG A 13 24.44 -18.85 -3.88
CA ARG A 13 23.97 -17.81 -4.80
C ARG A 13 24.43 -16.45 -4.25
N THR A 14 25.25 -15.72 -4.99
CA THR A 14 25.61 -14.35 -4.64
C THR A 14 24.33 -13.52 -4.68
N PRO A 15 23.97 -12.79 -3.59
CA PRO A 15 22.75 -11.96 -3.56
C PRO A 15 22.81 -10.93 -4.67
N GLN A 16 21.76 -10.82 -5.47
CA GLN A 16 21.63 -9.72 -6.42
C GLN A 16 21.23 -8.46 -5.66
N LEU A 17 21.64 -7.27 -6.12
CA LEU A 17 21.31 -5.97 -5.51
C LEU A 17 19.78 -5.78 -5.27
N THR A 18 18.96 -6.55 -5.97
CA THR A 18 17.50 -6.57 -5.87
C THR A 18 16.97 -7.24 -4.61
N ASP A 19 17.78 -8.06 -3.96
CA ASP A 19 17.40 -8.84 -2.77
C ASP A 19 17.75 -8.09 -1.47
N LEU A 20 18.42 -6.92 -1.58
CA LEU A 20 18.87 -6.15 -0.43
C LEU A 20 17.74 -5.29 0.16
N ILE A 21 17.57 -5.36 1.47
CA ILE A 21 16.55 -4.68 2.26
C ILE A 21 17.17 -3.51 3.01
N ARG A 22 16.45 -2.40 3.14
CA ARG A 22 16.92 -1.29 3.99
C ARG A 22 17.14 -1.76 5.41
N VAL A 23 18.28 -1.43 5.99
CA VAL A 23 18.69 -1.91 7.32
C VAL A 23 17.70 -1.51 8.43
N ASN A 24 17.08 -0.33 8.37
CA ASN A 24 16.07 0.08 9.34
C ASN A 24 14.80 -0.80 9.30
N VAL A 25 14.49 -1.40 8.16
CA VAL A 25 13.40 -2.38 8.04
C VAL A 25 13.78 -3.67 8.75
N LEU A 26 14.98 -4.19 8.49
CA LEU A 26 15.48 -5.41 9.12
C LEU A 26 15.58 -5.26 10.65
N VAL A 27 16.10 -4.11 11.11
CA VAL A 27 16.18 -3.81 12.55
C VAL A 27 14.79 -3.77 13.16
N ALA A 28 13.86 -3.01 12.58
CA ALA A 28 12.48 -2.91 13.08
C ALA A 28 11.78 -4.28 13.16
N GLU A 29 11.91 -5.10 12.10
CA GLU A 29 11.29 -6.44 12.03
C GLU A 29 11.85 -7.41 13.08
N ARG A 30 13.14 -7.30 13.42
CA ARG A 30 13.82 -8.23 14.32
C ARG A 30 13.82 -7.79 15.78
N SER A 31 13.84 -6.46 16.05
CA SER A 31 13.91 -5.88 17.40
C SER A 31 12.56 -5.48 17.98
N GLY A 32 11.51 -5.35 17.15
CA GLY A 32 10.21 -4.78 17.57
C GLY A 32 10.20 -3.25 17.64
N LEU A 33 11.29 -2.54 17.34
CA LEU A 33 11.30 -1.09 17.23
C LEU A 33 10.43 -0.61 16.06
N SER A 34 9.93 0.63 16.16
CA SER A 34 9.39 1.30 14.97
C SER A 34 10.51 1.59 13.96
N ARG A 35 10.18 1.84 12.67
CA ARG A 35 11.19 2.24 11.67
C ARG A 35 11.95 3.49 12.05
N ARG A 36 11.27 4.50 12.65
CA ARG A 36 11.91 5.71 13.19
C ARG A 36 12.82 5.39 14.37
N GLY A 37 12.38 4.50 15.27
CA GLY A 37 13.22 4.01 16.35
C GLY A 37 14.46 3.27 15.85
N ALA A 38 14.32 2.48 14.79
CA ALA A 38 15.44 1.82 14.12
C ALA A 38 16.39 2.85 13.47
N ASP A 39 15.85 3.88 12.78
CA ASP A 39 16.67 4.97 12.22
C ASP A 39 17.43 5.73 13.32
N THR A 40 16.80 6.00 14.46
CA THR A 40 17.45 6.63 15.62
C THR A 40 18.55 5.73 16.18
N ALA A 41 18.32 4.43 16.31
CA ALA A 41 19.32 3.48 16.77
C ALA A 41 20.53 3.38 15.81
N ILE A 42 20.28 3.42 14.49
CA ILE A 42 21.32 3.42 13.45
C ILE A 42 22.13 4.72 13.52
N ALA A 43 21.46 5.88 13.58
CA ALA A 43 22.12 7.18 13.69
C ALA A 43 22.97 7.30 14.96
N GLY A 44 22.57 6.64 16.04
CA GLY A 44 23.33 6.54 17.30
C GLY A 44 24.42 5.47 17.30
N ASN A 45 24.77 4.86 16.15
CA ASN A 45 25.76 3.78 16.03
C ASN A 45 25.50 2.56 16.94
N ARG A 46 24.24 2.35 17.32
CA ARG A 46 23.82 1.24 18.19
C ARG A 46 23.57 -0.05 17.42
N VAL A 47 23.55 0.01 16.08
CA VAL A 47 23.32 -1.14 15.21
C VAL A 47 24.60 -1.50 14.47
N THR A 48 25.00 -2.78 14.55
CA THR A 48 26.18 -3.30 13.87
C THR A 48 25.84 -4.49 12.98
N THR A 49 26.69 -4.73 11.98
CA THR A 49 26.68 -5.94 11.14
C THR A 49 28.11 -6.43 10.97
N ALA A 50 28.38 -7.69 11.29
CA ALA A 50 29.73 -8.27 11.24
C ALA A 50 30.81 -7.37 11.92
N GLY A 51 30.48 -6.80 13.08
CA GLY A 51 31.40 -5.97 13.85
C GLY A 51 31.56 -4.52 13.38
N ARG A 52 30.89 -4.07 12.31
CA ARG A 52 30.89 -2.67 11.86
C ARG A 52 29.55 -1.99 12.06
N ALA A 53 29.56 -0.69 12.32
CA ALA A 53 28.33 0.11 12.35
C ALA A 53 27.68 0.15 10.95
N VAL A 54 26.35 0.14 10.93
CA VAL A 54 25.57 0.29 9.68
C VAL A 54 25.19 1.75 9.47
N ALA A 55 25.06 2.16 8.21
CA ALA A 55 24.70 3.53 7.85
C ALA A 55 23.19 3.68 7.63
N LEU A 56 22.67 4.92 7.86
CA LEU A 56 21.29 5.26 7.49
C LEU A 56 21.06 5.05 5.98
N GLY A 57 19.99 4.32 5.65
CA GLY A 57 19.65 4.02 4.26
C GLY A 57 20.43 2.85 3.66
N GLU A 58 21.40 2.28 4.36
CA GLU A 58 22.14 1.08 3.93
C GLU A 58 21.16 -0.08 3.66
N ARG A 59 21.54 -0.94 2.70
CA ARG A 59 20.77 -2.12 2.35
C ARG A 59 21.61 -3.37 2.57
N LEU A 60 21.04 -4.34 3.24
CA LEU A 60 21.67 -5.60 3.59
C LEU A 60 20.82 -6.78 3.15
N ASP A 61 21.45 -7.95 3.04
CA ASP A 61 20.75 -9.21 2.83
C ASP A 61 19.73 -9.48 3.95
N ALA A 62 18.63 -10.13 3.61
CA ALA A 62 17.56 -10.48 4.57
C ALA A 62 18.07 -11.35 5.74
N LEU A 63 19.18 -12.06 5.58
CA LEU A 63 19.80 -12.93 6.58
C LEU A 63 21.08 -12.32 7.18
N ALA A 64 21.45 -11.08 6.79
CA ALA A 64 22.64 -10.44 7.32
C ALA A 64 22.65 -10.45 8.86
N PRO A 65 23.77 -10.78 9.51
CA PRO A 65 23.87 -10.70 10.96
C PRO A 65 23.71 -9.24 11.40
N LEU A 66 22.80 -9.00 12.32
CA LEU A 66 22.56 -7.68 12.89
C LEU A 66 22.59 -7.77 14.42
N GLU A 67 23.16 -6.76 15.03
CA GLU A 67 23.16 -6.59 16.47
C GLU A 67 22.61 -5.19 16.81
N LEU A 68 21.91 -5.11 17.94
CA LEU A 68 21.44 -3.84 18.54
C LEU A 68 21.97 -3.81 19.97
N ASP A 69 22.74 -2.78 20.29
CA ASP A 69 23.41 -2.64 21.59
C ASP A 69 24.22 -3.89 22.00
N GLY A 70 24.93 -4.48 21.04
CA GLY A 70 25.72 -5.69 21.24
C GLY A 70 24.91 -6.99 21.38
N LYS A 71 23.58 -6.94 21.26
CA LYS A 71 22.72 -8.13 21.29
C LYS A 71 22.35 -8.56 19.87
N ALA A 72 22.59 -9.81 19.53
CA ALA A 72 22.26 -10.36 18.22
C ALA A 72 20.73 -10.31 17.97
N LEU A 73 20.35 -9.78 16.82
CA LEU A 73 18.98 -9.77 16.34
C LEU A 73 18.73 -11.01 15.48
N ALA A 74 17.89 -11.93 15.94
CA ALA A 74 17.57 -13.15 15.23
C ALA A 74 17.02 -12.85 13.84
N ALA A 75 17.64 -13.44 12.80
CA ALA A 75 17.09 -13.38 11.46
C ALA A 75 15.76 -14.15 11.44
N LYS A 76 14.66 -13.48 11.07
CA LYS A 76 13.39 -14.16 10.82
C LYS A 76 13.41 -14.66 9.37
N PRO A 77 13.33 -16.00 9.15
CA PRO A 77 13.19 -16.53 7.80
C PRO A 77 11.94 -15.88 7.16
N ARG A 78 12.10 -15.25 6.02
CA ARG A 78 10.96 -14.91 5.19
C ARG A 78 10.45 -16.20 4.57
N PRO A 79 9.12 -16.44 4.55
CA PRO A 79 8.59 -17.55 3.77
C PRO A 79 9.16 -17.43 2.35
N SER A 80 9.79 -18.49 1.87
CA SER A 80 10.26 -18.56 0.50
C SER A 80 9.07 -18.40 -0.42
N ALA A 81 9.23 -17.63 -1.49
CA ALA A 81 8.20 -17.40 -2.52
C ALA A 81 7.85 -18.67 -3.33
N GLU A 82 8.15 -19.85 -2.79
CA GLU A 82 7.95 -21.14 -3.46
C GLU A 82 6.54 -21.70 -3.30
N SER A 83 5.70 -21.12 -2.44
CA SER A 83 4.36 -21.67 -2.18
C SER A 83 3.24 -21.12 -3.08
N GLY A 84 3.51 -20.21 -3.99
CA GLY A 84 2.46 -19.63 -4.87
C GLY A 84 1.36 -18.85 -4.13
N ASP A 85 1.34 -18.87 -2.81
CA ASP A 85 0.45 -18.08 -1.96
C ASP A 85 1.22 -16.91 -1.34
N GLU A 86 1.37 -15.82 -2.08
CA GLU A 86 2.02 -14.59 -1.63
C GLU A 86 1.30 -13.94 -0.42
N LEU A 87 0.03 -14.24 -0.23
CA LEU A 87 -0.72 -13.82 0.95
C LEU A 87 -0.53 -14.79 2.12
N GLY A 88 -0.17 -16.07 1.85
CA GLY A 88 0.26 -17.06 2.83
C GLY A 88 -0.69 -17.18 4.03
N GLY A 89 -1.99 -17.32 3.78
CA GLY A 89 -3.00 -17.43 4.82
C GLY A 89 -3.32 -16.13 5.58
N ALA A 90 -2.71 -14.98 5.21
CA ALA A 90 -3.01 -13.69 5.85
C ALA A 90 -4.49 -13.31 5.69
N GLU A 91 -5.14 -12.95 6.78
CA GLU A 91 -6.46 -12.34 6.72
C GLU A 91 -6.34 -10.92 6.16
N VAL A 92 -7.14 -10.61 5.15
CA VAL A 92 -7.27 -9.26 4.58
C VAL A 92 -8.75 -8.86 4.67
N PHE A 93 -8.98 -7.69 5.21
CA PHE A 93 -10.31 -7.12 5.35
C PHE A 93 -10.51 -5.97 4.36
N ALA A 94 -11.68 -5.89 3.79
CA ALA A 94 -12.22 -4.72 3.14
C ALA A 94 -13.01 -3.91 4.19
N TRP A 95 -12.67 -2.67 4.41
CA TRP A 95 -13.30 -1.77 5.36
C TRP A 95 -13.74 -0.49 4.68
N TYR A 96 -14.98 -0.07 4.93
CA TYR A 96 -15.40 1.28 4.56
C TYR A 96 -14.87 2.27 5.60
N LYS A 97 -13.76 2.93 5.28
CA LYS A 97 -13.24 4.01 6.13
C LYS A 97 -14.18 5.21 6.10
N PRO A 98 -14.75 5.64 7.22
CA PRO A 98 -15.53 6.88 7.27
C PRO A 98 -14.67 8.12 7.03
N ILE A 99 -15.30 9.20 6.57
CA ILE A 99 -14.67 10.54 6.54
C ILE A 99 -14.25 10.95 7.96
N GLY A 100 -13.20 11.75 8.09
CA GLY A 100 -12.71 12.25 9.39
C GLY A 100 -11.72 11.32 10.10
N VAL A 101 -11.67 10.03 9.75
CA VAL A 101 -10.71 9.07 10.33
C VAL A 101 -9.34 9.21 9.68
N THR A 102 -8.29 9.36 10.49
CA THR A 102 -6.91 9.39 10.02
C THR A 102 -6.32 7.99 9.95
N THR A 103 -5.73 7.65 8.80
CA THR A 103 -5.11 6.33 8.55
C THR A 103 -3.74 6.23 9.25
N THR A 104 -3.72 6.31 10.57
CA THR A 104 -2.53 6.19 11.41
C THR A 104 -2.89 5.59 12.75
N HIS A 105 -1.90 5.01 13.45
CA HIS A 105 -2.09 4.47 14.80
C HIS A 105 -1.97 5.53 15.88
N ALA A 106 -1.15 6.54 15.65
CA ALA A 106 -0.94 7.62 16.59
C ALA A 106 -0.72 8.93 15.83
N ASP A 107 -1.55 9.91 16.11
CA ASP A 107 -1.44 11.27 15.62
C ASP A 107 -2.01 12.19 16.71
N PRO A 108 -1.18 13.04 17.35
CA PRO A 108 -1.66 13.93 18.40
C PRO A 108 -2.68 14.98 17.91
N TYR A 109 -2.76 15.18 16.59
CA TYR A 109 -3.70 16.12 15.96
C TYR A 109 -4.93 15.43 15.34
N ALA A 110 -4.99 14.09 15.38
CA ALA A 110 -6.13 13.35 14.83
C ALA A 110 -7.29 13.35 15.83
N THR A 111 -8.47 13.67 15.35
CA THR A 111 -9.71 13.55 16.15
C THR A 111 -10.05 12.07 16.37
N VAL A 112 -9.91 11.23 15.32
CA VAL A 112 -10.14 9.78 15.36
C VAL A 112 -9.05 9.08 14.55
N THR A 113 -8.36 8.13 15.18
CA THR A 113 -7.35 7.29 14.54
C THR A 113 -7.96 5.98 14.02
N LEU A 114 -7.20 5.27 13.18
CA LEU A 114 -7.59 3.97 12.64
C LEU A 114 -8.00 2.96 13.74
N PRO A 115 -7.19 2.72 14.80
CA PRO A 115 -7.60 1.79 15.86
C PRO A 115 -8.88 2.22 16.58
N GLN A 116 -9.03 3.51 16.88
CA GLN A 116 -10.23 4.02 17.53
C GLN A 116 -11.49 3.77 16.69
N ALA A 117 -11.41 3.99 15.38
CA ALA A 117 -12.52 3.75 14.47
C ALA A 117 -12.87 2.26 14.32
N LEU A 118 -11.91 1.36 14.49
CA LEU A 118 -12.09 -0.09 14.37
C LEU A 118 -12.52 -0.77 15.68
N THR A 119 -12.33 -0.11 16.82
CA THR A 119 -12.64 -0.66 18.14
C THR A 119 -14.07 -1.19 18.28
N PRO A 120 -15.12 -0.51 17.77
CA PRO A 120 -16.49 -1.02 17.88
C PRO A 120 -16.71 -2.37 17.20
N SER A 121 -16.00 -2.62 16.08
CA SER A 121 -16.18 -3.83 15.27
C SER A 121 -15.24 -4.97 15.64
N LEU A 122 -14.03 -4.67 16.13
CA LEU A 122 -12.96 -5.66 16.34
C LEU A 122 -12.53 -5.81 17.80
N GLY A 123 -12.98 -4.92 18.69
CA GLY A 123 -12.42 -4.77 20.03
C GLY A 123 -11.06 -4.07 20.02
N ALA A 124 -10.70 -3.44 21.15
CA ALA A 124 -9.52 -2.56 21.24
C ALA A 124 -8.20 -3.28 20.93
N GLU A 125 -8.04 -4.50 21.42
CA GLU A 125 -6.81 -5.28 21.24
C GLU A 125 -6.55 -5.62 19.76
N ARG A 126 -7.55 -6.14 19.04
CA ARG A 126 -7.43 -6.47 17.63
C ARG A 126 -7.31 -5.22 16.78
N ALA A 127 -8.09 -4.18 17.08
CA ALA A 127 -8.03 -2.90 16.38
C ALA A 127 -6.61 -2.26 16.43
N ALA A 128 -5.93 -2.37 17.57
CA ALA A 128 -4.56 -1.87 17.73
C ALA A 128 -3.53 -2.62 16.88
N ARG A 129 -3.79 -3.87 16.49
CA ARG A 129 -2.89 -4.66 15.62
C ARG A 129 -3.15 -4.46 14.14
N MET A 130 -4.32 -3.91 13.76
CA MET A 130 -4.71 -3.74 12.37
C MET A 130 -3.82 -2.74 11.64
N LEU A 131 -3.31 -3.12 10.49
CA LEU A 131 -2.47 -2.33 9.61
C LEU A 131 -3.21 -2.02 8.32
N SER A 132 -3.13 -0.77 7.84
CA SER A 132 -3.72 -0.42 6.55
C SER A 132 -2.81 -0.77 5.38
N ILE A 133 -3.38 -1.32 4.32
CA ILE A 133 -2.73 -1.55 3.04
C ILE A 133 -2.90 -0.30 2.18
N GLY A 134 -1.86 0.53 2.16
CA GLY A 134 -1.94 1.88 1.62
C GLY A 134 -2.62 2.83 2.61
N ARG A 135 -3.00 3.99 2.10
CA ARG A 135 -3.62 5.06 2.90
C ARG A 135 -4.84 5.63 2.19
N LEU A 136 -5.75 6.21 2.96
CA LEU A 136 -6.74 7.19 2.53
C LEU A 136 -6.56 8.44 3.40
N ASP A 137 -6.71 9.59 2.78
CA ASP A 137 -6.66 10.86 3.48
C ASP A 137 -7.83 10.99 4.47
N ARG A 138 -7.69 11.83 5.48
CA ARG A 138 -8.74 12.06 6.48
C ARG A 138 -10.07 12.46 5.86
N GLU A 139 -10.02 13.28 4.81
CA GLU A 139 -11.17 13.81 4.09
C GLU A 139 -11.64 12.94 2.92
N SER A 140 -11.05 11.75 2.78
CA SER A 140 -11.49 10.74 1.83
C SER A 140 -12.08 9.56 2.57
N GLU A 141 -13.03 8.89 1.95
CA GLU A 141 -13.75 7.76 2.53
C GLU A 141 -13.78 6.56 1.59
N GLY A 142 -14.42 5.47 2.02
CA GLY A 142 -14.60 4.27 1.23
C GLY A 142 -13.55 3.19 1.48
N LEU A 143 -13.33 2.33 0.52
CA LEU A 143 -12.58 1.09 0.64
C LEU A 143 -11.15 1.30 1.12
N LEU A 144 -10.81 0.75 2.26
CA LEU A 144 -9.45 0.60 2.77
C LEU A 144 -9.21 -0.87 3.13
N LEU A 145 -8.14 -1.45 2.59
CA LEU A 145 -7.77 -2.81 2.96
C LEU A 145 -6.98 -2.81 4.26
N LEU A 146 -7.27 -3.78 5.12
CA LEU A 146 -6.66 -3.94 6.43
C LEU A 146 -6.15 -5.37 6.62
N THR A 147 -5.12 -5.54 7.46
CA THR A 147 -4.57 -6.85 7.84
C THR A 147 -3.79 -6.74 9.14
N GLU A 148 -3.64 -7.83 9.88
CA GLU A 148 -2.69 -7.92 10.99
C GLU A 148 -1.27 -8.30 10.50
N GLU A 149 -1.13 -8.79 9.26
CA GLU A 149 0.10 -9.33 8.69
C GLU A 149 0.96 -8.26 8.02
N ARG A 150 1.94 -7.74 8.74
CA ARG A 150 2.87 -6.70 8.23
C ARG A 150 3.56 -7.06 6.92
N ARG A 151 3.82 -8.37 6.69
CA ARG A 151 4.54 -8.85 5.49
C ARG A 151 3.81 -8.58 4.18
N VAL A 152 2.46 -8.56 4.19
CA VAL A 152 1.65 -8.33 2.98
C VAL A 152 1.34 -6.86 2.73
N VAL A 153 1.53 -5.98 3.71
CA VAL A 153 1.20 -4.54 3.59
C VAL A 153 2.00 -3.87 2.47
N SER A 154 3.32 -4.00 2.52
CA SER A 154 4.20 -3.33 1.54
C SER A 154 4.03 -3.89 0.12
N PRO A 155 4.00 -5.21 -0.11
CA PRO A 155 3.74 -5.78 -1.43
C PRO A 155 2.43 -5.28 -2.05
N LEU A 156 1.33 -5.32 -1.30
CA LEU A 156 0.01 -4.91 -1.81
C LEU A 156 -0.10 -3.38 -2.00
N ALA A 157 0.55 -2.57 -1.15
CA ALA A 157 0.50 -1.12 -1.25
C ALA A 157 1.39 -0.55 -2.37
N HIS A 158 2.43 -1.29 -2.79
CA HIS A 158 3.43 -0.78 -3.72
C HIS A 158 2.87 -0.67 -5.15
N PRO A 159 3.15 0.42 -5.90
CA PRO A 159 2.68 0.60 -7.28
C PRO A 159 3.06 -0.56 -8.23
N ARG A 160 4.15 -1.29 -7.97
CA ARG A 160 4.57 -2.46 -8.76
C ARG A 160 3.57 -3.62 -8.73
N ALA A 161 2.70 -3.69 -7.71
CA ALA A 161 1.63 -4.69 -7.69
C ALA A 161 0.59 -4.45 -8.80
N GLY A 162 0.62 -3.30 -9.48
CA GLY A 162 -0.31 -2.97 -10.54
C GLY A 162 -1.76 -2.82 -10.08
N LEU A 163 -1.99 -2.78 -8.77
CA LEU A 163 -3.33 -2.69 -8.18
C LEU A 163 -3.88 -1.28 -8.39
N ARG A 164 -4.85 -1.16 -9.27
CA ARG A 164 -5.53 0.11 -9.54
C ARG A 164 -6.35 0.54 -8.34
N ARG A 165 -6.44 1.86 -8.12
CA ARG A 165 -7.33 2.46 -7.11
C ARG A 165 -8.44 3.17 -7.87
N ALA A 166 -9.66 2.75 -7.63
CA ALA A 166 -10.85 3.31 -8.27
C ALA A 166 -11.62 4.21 -7.29
N TYR A 167 -12.04 5.36 -7.77
CA TYR A 167 -12.73 6.35 -6.95
C TYR A 167 -13.98 6.87 -7.65
N ALA A 168 -14.99 7.18 -6.85
CA ALA A 168 -16.05 8.09 -7.20
C ALA A 168 -15.72 9.48 -6.65
N ALA A 169 -15.75 10.49 -7.49
CA ALA A 169 -15.41 11.86 -7.15
C ALA A 169 -16.61 12.78 -7.48
N ALA A 170 -17.08 13.50 -6.46
CA ALA A 170 -18.10 14.52 -6.63
C ALA A 170 -17.43 15.89 -6.78
N THR A 171 -17.94 16.68 -7.72
CA THR A 171 -17.48 18.05 -8.01
C THR A 171 -18.66 19.01 -8.06
N LYS A 172 -18.40 20.31 -7.93
CA LYS A 172 -19.48 21.31 -7.96
C LYS A 172 -20.15 21.40 -9.34
N ALA A 173 -19.37 21.25 -10.39
CA ALA A 173 -19.85 21.28 -11.76
C ALA A 173 -19.59 19.93 -12.41
N MET A 174 -20.41 19.56 -13.39
CA MET A 174 -20.23 18.35 -14.20
C MET A 174 -18.90 18.39 -14.91
N VAL A 175 -18.16 17.27 -14.86
CA VAL A 175 -16.92 17.07 -15.62
C VAL A 175 -17.29 16.56 -17.00
N GLY A 176 -16.83 17.23 -18.04
CA GLY A 176 -17.12 16.88 -19.42
C GLY A 176 -16.08 15.91 -20.02
N GLU A 177 -16.38 15.40 -21.23
CA GLU A 177 -15.49 14.47 -21.90
C GLU A 177 -14.12 15.09 -22.24
N ALA A 178 -14.06 16.38 -22.54
CA ALA A 178 -12.79 17.06 -22.77
C ALA A 178 -11.87 17.03 -21.54
N GLU A 179 -12.41 17.24 -20.36
CA GLU A 179 -11.71 17.12 -19.08
C GLU A 179 -11.29 15.69 -18.81
N PHE A 180 -12.15 14.70 -19.06
CA PHE A 180 -11.81 13.28 -18.94
C PHE A 180 -10.66 12.88 -19.88
N GLN A 181 -10.65 13.38 -21.11
CA GLN A 181 -9.53 13.16 -22.03
C GLN A 181 -8.23 13.75 -21.49
N ARG A 182 -8.25 14.96 -20.91
CA ARG A 182 -7.08 15.55 -20.27
C ARG A 182 -6.58 14.73 -19.09
N LEU A 183 -7.47 14.20 -18.24
CA LEU A 183 -7.11 13.33 -17.11
C LEU A 183 -6.43 12.04 -17.61
N ARG A 184 -6.93 11.44 -18.70
CA ARG A 184 -6.36 10.21 -19.29
C ARG A 184 -5.05 10.48 -20.03
N ALA A 185 -4.93 11.59 -20.76
CA ALA A 185 -3.72 11.98 -21.45
C ALA A 185 -2.55 12.31 -20.50
N GLY A 186 -2.88 12.72 -19.28
CA GLY A 186 -1.92 13.08 -18.25
C GLY A 186 -1.78 14.57 -18.04
N ILE A 187 -1.50 14.91 -16.79
CA ILE A 187 -1.36 16.28 -16.31
C ILE A 187 -0.05 16.39 -15.53
N ARG A 188 0.68 17.46 -15.77
CA ARG A 188 1.90 17.75 -15.01
C ARG A 188 1.55 18.36 -13.67
N LEU A 189 1.74 17.60 -12.61
CA LEU A 189 1.64 18.05 -11.22
C LEU A 189 3.01 18.53 -10.72
N THR A 190 3.06 19.09 -9.51
CA THR A 190 4.29 19.59 -8.89
C THR A 190 5.37 18.52 -8.69
N ASP A 191 4.95 17.26 -8.55
CA ASP A 191 5.81 16.08 -8.32
C ASP A 191 5.95 15.18 -9.57
N GLY A 192 5.61 15.69 -10.75
CA GLY A 192 5.75 15.00 -12.02
C GLY A 192 4.43 14.73 -12.74
N TRP A 193 4.51 14.00 -13.84
CA TRP A 193 3.32 13.61 -14.61
C TRP A 193 2.44 12.63 -13.84
N ALA A 194 1.13 12.85 -13.86
CA ALA A 194 0.11 11.97 -13.33
C ALA A 194 -1.00 11.80 -14.36
N HIS A 195 -1.60 10.61 -14.43
CA HIS A 195 -2.68 10.33 -15.37
C HIS A 195 -3.69 9.37 -14.77
N ALA A 196 -4.92 9.50 -15.19
CA ALA A 196 -5.95 8.50 -14.95
C ALA A 196 -5.80 7.33 -15.94
N ILE A 197 -5.93 6.10 -15.45
CA ILE A 197 -6.07 4.92 -16.31
C ILE A 197 -7.44 4.93 -16.96
N GLU A 198 -8.44 5.37 -16.20
CA GLU A 198 -9.82 5.53 -16.62
C GLU A 198 -10.39 6.80 -15.96
N ALA A 199 -11.14 7.60 -16.71
CA ALA A 199 -11.88 8.74 -16.20
C ALA A 199 -13.13 8.92 -17.07
N ARG A 200 -14.31 9.00 -16.46
CA ARG A 200 -15.61 9.13 -17.12
C ARG A 200 -16.70 9.57 -16.14
N GLY A 201 -17.86 9.88 -16.62
CA GLY A 201 -19.06 10.00 -15.78
C GLY A 201 -19.37 8.65 -15.09
N VAL A 202 -20.10 8.68 -13.99
CA VAL A 202 -20.57 7.46 -13.33
C VAL A 202 -21.66 6.78 -14.12
N HIS A 203 -21.71 5.44 -14.06
CA HIS A 203 -22.77 4.61 -14.60
C HIS A 203 -23.61 4.01 -13.46
N ARG A 204 -24.84 3.57 -13.77
CA ARG A 204 -25.73 2.92 -12.79
C ARG A 204 -25.13 1.64 -12.19
N ASP A 205 -24.28 0.96 -12.95
CA ASP A 205 -23.64 -0.29 -12.56
C ASP A 205 -22.32 -0.08 -11.81
N ASP A 206 -21.90 1.17 -11.62
CA ASP A 206 -20.73 1.45 -10.80
C ASP A 206 -21.03 1.11 -9.34
N ASP A 207 -20.00 0.58 -8.67
CA ASP A 207 -20.06 0.18 -7.25
C ASP A 207 -20.03 1.42 -6.35
N LEU A 208 -21.15 2.15 -6.34
CA LEU A 208 -21.32 3.36 -5.54
C LEU A 208 -22.09 3.02 -4.26
N PRO A 209 -21.78 3.65 -3.13
CA PRO A 209 -22.59 3.56 -1.92
C PRO A 209 -24.03 3.98 -2.18
N GLU A 210 -24.96 3.41 -1.42
CA GLU A 210 -26.38 3.64 -1.61
C GLU A 210 -26.77 5.11 -1.38
N ASP A 211 -26.15 5.79 -0.42
CA ASP A 211 -26.32 7.22 -0.15
C ASP A 211 -25.89 8.11 -1.33
N VAL A 212 -24.98 7.63 -2.18
CA VAL A 212 -24.59 8.33 -3.41
C VAL A 212 -25.59 8.07 -4.54
N ARG A 213 -26.14 6.85 -4.60
CA ARG A 213 -27.13 6.47 -5.63
C ARG A 213 -28.48 7.14 -5.41
N GLY A 214 -28.87 7.32 -4.14
CA GLY A 214 -30.17 7.91 -3.72
C GLY A 214 -30.08 9.30 -3.13
N GLY A 215 -28.89 9.91 -3.07
CA GLY A 215 -28.66 11.18 -2.39
C GLY A 215 -29.07 12.42 -3.20
N ASP A 216 -29.10 13.57 -2.53
CA ASP A 216 -29.48 14.88 -3.08
C ASP A 216 -28.50 15.46 -4.12
N MET A 217 -27.34 14.81 -4.33
CA MET A 217 -26.39 15.27 -5.34
C MET A 217 -26.79 14.76 -6.74
N ASP A 218 -26.86 15.70 -7.67
CA ASP A 218 -27.08 15.41 -9.08
C ASP A 218 -26.10 14.34 -9.58
N PRO A 219 -26.55 13.20 -10.13
CA PRO A 219 -25.70 12.19 -10.72
C PRO A 219 -24.68 12.74 -11.72
N GLY A 220 -25.00 13.84 -12.41
CA GLY A 220 -24.09 14.53 -13.33
C GLY A 220 -22.88 15.16 -12.67
N GLN A 221 -22.88 15.35 -11.36
CA GLN A 221 -21.74 15.87 -10.59
C GLN A 221 -20.77 14.78 -10.12
N TRP A 222 -21.10 13.52 -10.31
CA TRP A 222 -20.24 12.39 -9.98
C TRP A 222 -19.48 11.88 -11.20
N SER A 223 -18.24 11.54 -10.98
CA SER A 223 -17.35 10.94 -11.98
C SER A 223 -16.58 9.78 -11.39
N PHE A 224 -16.28 8.80 -12.24
CA PHE A 224 -15.43 7.65 -11.92
C PHE A 224 -14.02 7.94 -12.40
N ILE A 225 -13.02 7.66 -11.56
CA ILE A 225 -11.61 7.74 -11.92
C ILE A 225 -10.84 6.56 -11.35
N SER A 226 -9.95 5.96 -12.14
CA SER A 226 -8.99 4.98 -11.64
C SER A 226 -7.56 5.41 -11.93
N ILE A 227 -6.66 5.18 -10.96
CA ILE A 227 -5.24 5.53 -11.00
C ILE A 227 -4.38 4.31 -10.66
N GLY A 228 -3.16 4.26 -11.21
CA GLY A 228 -2.20 3.17 -10.95
C GLY A 228 -1.27 3.46 -9.77
N GLU A 229 -1.10 4.72 -9.41
CA GLU A 229 -0.26 5.19 -8.31
C GLU A 229 -1.14 5.61 -7.13
N GLY A 230 -0.55 6.11 -6.09
CA GLY A 230 -1.26 6.62 -4.91
C GLY A 230 -0.42 7.70 -4.26
N ARG A 231 -0.07 8.73 -5.04
CA ARG A 231 0.66 9.90 -4.54
C ARG A 231 -0.23 10.67 -3.57
N HIS A 232 0.39 11.49 -2.76
CA HIS A 232 -0.35 12.35 -1.82
C HIS A 232 -1.39 13.21 -2.55
N HIS A 233 -2.66 13.08 -2.19
CA HIS A 233 -3.81 13.78 -2.75
C HIS A 233 -3.91 13.71 -4.29
N GLU A 234 -3.45 12.64 -4.92
CA GLU A 234 -3.27 12.56 -6.39
C GLU A 234 -4.58 12.85 -7.15
N VAL A 235 -5.69 12.21 -6.79
CA VAL A 235 -6.99 12.45 -7.43
C VAL A 235 -7.44 13.89 -7.23
N ARG A 236 -7.37 14.43 -6.01
CA ARG A 236 -7.75 15.83 -5.74
C ARG A 236 -6.92 16.83 -6.54
N ARG A 237 -5.62 16.57 -6.70
CA ARG A 237 -4.73 17.42 -7.51
C ARG A 237 -5.03 17.32 -9.01
N LEU A 238 -5.33 16.12 -9.53
CA LEU A 238 -5.73 15.92 -10.91
C LEU A 238 -7.00 16.71 -11.25
N TYR A 239 -8.02 16.62 -10.40
CA TYR A 239 -9.26 17.36 -10.59
C TYR A 239 -9.08 18.88 -10.39
N GLY A 240 -8.26 19.31 -9.45
CA GLY A 240 -7.89 20.71 -9.27
C GLY A 240 -7.23 21.31 -10.51
N ALA A 241 -6.37 20.52 -11.20
CA ALA A 241 -5.68 20.95 -12.40
C ALA A 241 -6.59 21.09 -13.64
N ILE A 242 -7.79 20.52 -13.60
CA ILE A 242 -8.84 20.73 -14.63
C ILE A 242 -9.94 21.71 -14.13
N SER A 243 -9.68 22.44 -13.04
CA SER A 243 -10.60 23.42 -12.45
C SER A 243 -11.92 22.83 -11.89
N HIS A 244 -11.90 21.55 -11.50
CA HIS A 244 -13.04 20.85 -10.89
C HIS A 244 -12.65 20.32 -9.49
N PRO A 245 -12.54 21.18 -8.47
CA PRO A 245 -12.14 20.72 -7.13
C PRO A 245 -13.11 19.68 -6.58
N VAL A 246 -12.55 18.59 -6.04
CA VAL A 246 -13.32 17.47 -5.48
C VAL A 246 -13.92 17.85 -4.14
N LEU A 247 -15.23 17.78 -4.02
CA LEU A 247 -16.01 18.00 -2.81
C LEU A 247 -16.05 16.74 -1.94
N ARG A 248 -16.39 15.58 -2.55
CA ARG A 248 -16.44 14.29 -1.88
C ARG A 248 -15.65 13.26 -2.69
N LEU A 249 -14.86 12.41 -2.02
CA LEU A 249 -14.00 11.40 -2.66
C LEU A 249 -14.16 10.07 -1.95
N ILE A 250 -14.70 9.10 -2.68
CA ILE A 250 -14.97 7.75 -2.19
C ILE A 250 -14.12 6.75 -2.96
N ARG A 251 -13.25 6.00 -2.27
CA ARG A 251 -12.56 4.90 -2.94
C ARG A 251 -13.48 3.69 -3.02
N VAL A 252 -13.89 3.32 -4.23
CA VAL A 252 -14.83 2.22 -4.50
C VAL A 252 -14.12 0.91 -4.88
N GLY A 253 -12.83 0.97 -5.22
CA GLY A 253 -12.09 -0.24 -5.59
C GLY A 253 -10.59 -0.16 -5.30
N TYR A 254 -9.99 -1.31 -5.00
CA TYR A 254 -8.55 -1.51 -4.81
C TYR A 254 -8.12 -2.83 -5.44
N GLY A 255 -7.53 -2.79 -6.64
CA GLY A 255 -7.30 -3.97 -7.45
C GLY A 255 -8.60 -4.70 -7.73
N PRO A 256 -8.72 -5.99 -7.41
CA PRO A 256 -9.94 -6.76 -7.58
C PRO A 256 -11.00 -6.49 -6.51
N VAL A 257 -10.59 -5.96 -5.34
CA VAL A 257 -11.51 -5.76 -4.21
C VAL A 257 -12.42 -4.58 -4.46
N ARG A 258 -13.71 -4.77 -4.24
CA ARG A 258 -14.75 -3.75 -4.39
C ARG A 258 -15.31 -3.35 -3.04
N LEU A 259 -15.78 -2.10 -2.96
CA LEU A 259 -16.47 -1.60 -1.78
C LEU A 259 -17.75 -2.40 -1.52
N GLY A 260 -18.49 -2.70 -2.57
CA GLY A 260 -19.75 -3.44 -2.49
C GLY A 260 -20.79 -2.70 -1.67
N GLY A 261 -21.62 -3.46 -0.99
CA GLY A 261 -22.67 -2.94 -0.11
C GLY A 261 -22.19 -2.49 1.28
N LEU A 262 -20.88 -2.34 1.51
CA LEU A 262 -20.38 -1.85 2.80
C LEU A 262 -20.86 -0.43 3.09
N THR A 263 -21.32 -0.19 4.31
CA THR A 263 -21.65 1.12 4.84
C THR A 263 -20.49 1.70 5.67
N PRO A 264 -20.45 3.03 5.91
CA PRO A 264 -19.37 3.65 6.67
C PRO A 264 -19.12 2.99 8.03
N GLY A 265 -17.89 2.53 8.26
CA GLY A 265 -17.49 1.82 9.48
C GLY A 265 -17.58 0.28 9.40
N GLU A 266 -18.29 -0.26 8.43
CA GLU A 266 -18.39 -1.71 8.25
C GLU A 266 -17.12 -2.32 7.64
N LEU A 267 -16.86 -3.57 8.02
CA LEU A 267 -15.76 -4.35 7.47
C LEU A 267 -16.22 -5.77 7.16
N ARG A 268 -15.60 -6.38 6.14
CA ARG A 268 -15.75 -7.80 5.80
C ARG A 268 -14.39 -8.41 5.46
N LEU A 269 -14.26 -9.70 5.60
CA LEU A 269 -13.15 -10.41 4.94
C LEU A 269 -13.28 -10.26 3.42
N ILE A 270 -12.15 -10.20 2.71
CA ILE A 270 -12.17 -10.32 1.26
C ILE A 270 -12.66 -11.72 0.88
N THR A 271 -13.35 -11.82 -0.25
CA THR A 271 -13.82 -13.10 -0.78
C THR A 271 -12.64 -13.94 -1.28
N GLU A 272 -12.86 -15.25 -1.44
CA GLU A 272 -11.83 -16.13 -1.99
C GLU A 272 -11.42 -15.73 -3.42
N SER A 273 -12.35 -15.28 -4.24
CA SER A 273 -12.05 -14.75 -5.59
C SER A 273 -11.16 -13.51 -5.53
N GLU A 274 -11.50 -12.52 -4.66
CA GLU A 274 -10.68 -11.32 -4.45
C GLU A 274 -9.27 -11.69 -3.95
N ARG A 275 -9.16 -12.67 -3.04
CA ARG A 275 -7.89 -13.20 -2.53
C ARG A 275 -7.02 -13.77 -3.65
N GLN A 276 -7.59 -14.64 -4.47
CA GLN A 276 -6.89 -15.29 -5.58
C GLN A 276 -6.40 -14.27 -6.61
N GLU A 277 -7.20 -13.26 -6.91
CA GLU A 277 -6.81 -12.19 -7.83
C GLU A 277 -5.71 -11.29 -7.25
N LEU A 278 -5.77 -10.95 -5.95
CA LEU A 278 -4.68 -10.24 -5.26
C LEU A 278 -3.39 -11.05 -5.29
N THR A 279 -3.46 -12.34 -5.02
CA THR A 279 -2.31 -13.24 -5.07
C THR A 279 -1.71 -13.29 -6.48
N ARG A 280 -2.55 -13.43 -7.51
CA ARG A 280 -2.10 -13.38 -8.92
C ARG A 280 -1.41 -12.07 -9.28
N ALA A 281 -1.94 -10.94 -8.82
CA ALA A 281 -1.34 -9.63 -9.06
C ALA A 281 0.04 -9.51 -8.39
N LEU A 282 0.22 -10.03 -7.18
CA LEU A 282 1.51 -10.05 -6.49
C LEU A 282 2.54 -10.94 -7.20
N VAL A 283 2.13 -12.12 -7.67
CA VAL A 283 3.00 -13.04 -8.44
C VAL A 283 3.42 -12.42 -9.77
N ALA A 284 2.49 -11.75 -10.47
CA ALA A 284 2.73 -11.09 -11.75
C ALA A 284 3.56 -9.81 -11.64
N ALA A 285 3.68 -9.24 -10.45
CA ALA A 285 4.44 -8.01 -10.22
C ALA A 285 5.91 -8.20 -10.63
N PRO A 286 6.50 -7.32 -11.47
CA PRO A 286 7.87 -7.48 -11.92
C PRO A 286 8.82 -7.48 -10.74
N LYS A 287 9.49 -8.61 -10.50
CA LYS A 287 10.60 -8.72 -9.54
C LYS A 287 11.67 -7.72 -10.00
N SER A 288 11.82 -6.66 -9.21
CA SER A 288 12.63 -5.45 -9.43
C SER A 288 13.79 -5.57 -10.43
N LYS A 289 13.66 -4.91 -11.61
CA LYS A 289 14.85 -4.40 -12.31
C LYS A 289 15.19 -3.04 -11.71
N ALA A 290 16.45 -2.87 -11.28
CA ALA A 290 16.94 -1.59 -10.76
C ALA A 290 16.67 -0.48 -11.77
N ARG A 291 16.10 0.63 -11.29
CA ARG A 291 16.00 1.86 -12.07
C ARG A 291 17.44 2.33 -12.39
N PRO A 292 17.83 2.54 -13.64
CA PRO A 292 19.15 3.09 -13.93
C PRO A 292 19.29 4.44 -13.23
N VAL A 293 20.36 4.61 -12.49
CA VAL A 293 20.76 5.90 -11.93
C VAL A 293 21.07 6.79 -13.12
N ALA A 294 20.34 7.89 -13.26
CA ALA A 294 20.67 8.91 -14.27
C ALA A 294 22.13 9.36 -14.03
N PRO A 295 22.95 9.50 -15.08
CA PRO A 295 24.31 10.00 -14.91
C PRO A 295 24.24 11.43 -14.34
N THR A 296 24.91 11.65 -13.23
CA THR A 296 25.20 12.98 -12.71
C THR A 296 26.03 13.72 -13.74
N SER A 297 25.42 14.67 -14.44
CA SER A 297 26.16 15.66 -15.23
C SER A 297 27.00 16.51 -14.27
N ARG A 298 28.30 16.51 -14.51
CA ARG A 298 29.27 17.45 -13.92
C ARG A 298 29.01 18.87 -14.39
#